data_4abf229519bfcd2cecd27594a2e86975
#
_entry.id   4abf229519bfcd2cecd27594a2e86975
#
_cell.length_a   1.000
_cell.length_b   1.000
_cell.length_c   1.000
_cell.angle_alpha   90.00
_cell.angle_beta   90.00
_cell.angle_gamma   90.00
#
_symmetry.space_group_name_H-M   'P 1'
#
loop_
_entity.id
_entity.type
_entity.pdbx_description
1 polymer ?
#
loop_
_entity_poly.entity_id
_entity_poly.type
_entity_poly.pdbx_seq_one_letter_code
_entity_poly.pdbx_strand_id
1 'polypeptide(L)'
;MNKDQIEFNKTLAKNRKESAVKLCLWVDDGNSECSNKIIAAHSIQRGKILSSIAESGRVYYLGLEPSDDMTGLEPIFKKEGIKKFSTFSGFCGEHDKKIFLPIEDKPFDGTNEQMNIYAYRATTKELHANLESCQLIKNLLGFFPFDLGIPFFLLVIEICLCFLNFLFPFFYSQLFF
;
A
#
# COMPACT_ATOMS: atom_id res chain seq x y z
N MET A 1 27.60 5.97 -5.44
CA MET A 1 26.47 6.94 -5.37
C MET A 1 27.05 8.32 -5.24
N ASN A 2 26.75 9.20 -6.19
CA ASN A 2 27.27 10.56 -6.19
C ASN A 2 26.48 11.46 -5.18
N LYS A 3 26.94 12.72 -4.99
CA LYS A 3 26.35 13.64 -4.03
C LYS A 3 24.88 13.97 -4.35
N ASP A 4 24.58 14.10 -5.63
CA ASP A 4 23.25 14.47 -6.12
C ASP A 4 22.24 13.34 -5.91
N GLN A 5 22.65 12.08 -6.13
CA GLN A 5 21.86 10.89 -5.80
C GLN A 5 21.56 10.78 -4.31
N ILE A 6 22.52 11.13 -3.45
CA ILE A 6 22.32 11.11 -2.00
C ILE A 6 21.27 12.15 -1.59
N GLU A 7 21.37 13.35 -2.12
CA GLU A 7 20.43 14.45 -1.83
C GLU A 7 19.05 14.17 -2.37
N PHE A 8 18.95 13.67 -3.59
CA PHE A 8 17.69 13.22 -4.19
C PHE A 8 17.00 12.13 -3.32
N ASN A 9 17.74 11.11 -2.93
CA ASN A 9 17.20 10.03 -2.12
C ASN A 9 16.73 10.50 -0.72
N LYS A 10 17.46 11.44 -0.10
CA LYS A 10 17.04 12.06 1.17
C LYS A 10 15.76 12.86 1.02
N THR A 11 15.66 13.66 -0.03
CA THR A 11 14.47 14.47 -0.34
C THR A 11 13.26 13.56 -0.62
N LEU A 12 13.45 12.52 -1.44
CA LEU A 12 12.41 11.57 -1.74
C LEU A 12 11.93 10.82 -0.49
N ALA A 13 12.84 10.39 0.37
CA ALA A 13 12.50 9.73 1.63
C ALA A 13 11.72 10.66 2.58
N LYS A 14 12.10 11.94 2.66
CA LYS A 14 11.37 12.96 3.41
C LYS A 14 9.95 13.13 2.88
N ASN A 15 9.81 13.37 1.57
CA ASN A 15 8.50 13.58 0.94
C ASN A 15 7.58 12.36 1.09
N ARG A 16 8.10 11.14 0.95
CA ARG A 16 7.34 9.90 1.20
C ARG A 16 6.85 9.82 2.65
N LYS A 17 7.68 10.17 3.61
CA LYS A 17 7.31 10.19 5.03
C LYS A 17 6.20 11.21 5.33
N GLU A 18 6.26 12.38 4.70
CA GLU A 18 5.26 13.45 4.84
C GLU A 18 3.95 13.13 4.11
N SER A 19 4.02 12.28 3.09
CA SER A 19 2.86 11.81 2.31
C SER A 19 2.25 10.53 2.85
N ALA A 20 2.80 9.96 3.94
CA ALA A 20 2.30 8.72 4.52
C ALA A 20 0.86 8.89 5.02
N VAL A 21 -0.02 7.97 4.57
CA VAL A 21 -1.44 7.94 4.92
C VAL A 21 -1.64 6.90 6.02
N LYS A 22 -2.39 7.27 7.05
CA LYS A 22 -2.78 6.36 8.14
C LYS A 22 -4.29 6.44 8.32
N LEU A 23 -4.99 5.45 7.80
CA LEU A 23 -6.46 5.38 7.92
C LEU A 23 -6.91 3.91 7.96
N CYS A 24 -8.08 3.68 8.50
CA CYS A 24 -8.71 2.37 8.43
C CYS A 24 -9.59 2.32 7.18
N LEU A 25 -9.25 1.44 6.23
CA LEU A 25 -9.99 1.25 4.97
C LEU A 25 -11.21 0.32 5.13
N TRP A 26 -11.47 -0.14 6.35
CA TRP A 26 -12.71 -0.86 6.60
C TRP A 26 -13.91 0.07 6.44
N VAL A 27 -14.84 -0.32 5.61
CA VAL A 27 -16.13 0.37 5.49
C VAL A 27 -17.02 -0.13 6.62
N ASP A 28 -17.47 0.79 7.46
CA ASP A 28 -18.31 0.48 8.61
C ASP A 28 -19.64 -0.14 8.13
N ASP A 29 -19.91 -1.36 8.57
CA ASP A 29 -21.19 -2.06 8.38
C ASP A 29 -22.23 -1.69 9.47
N GLY A 30 -21.92 -0.71 10.32
CA GLY A 30 -22.71 -0.30 11.47
C GLY A 30 -22.61 -1.23 12.67
N ASN A 31 -21.85 -2.33 12.58
CA ASN A 31 -21.76 -3.37 13.61
C ASN A 31 -20.46 -3.40 14.39
N SER A 32 -19.44 -2.64 13.99
CA SER A 32 -18.15 -2.63 14.67
C SER A 32 -17.55 -1.23 14.75
N GLU A 33 -17.25 -0.77 15.95
CA GLU A 33 -16.54 0.49 16.15
C GLU A 33 -15.07 0.35 15.71
N CYS A 34 -14.62 1.28 14.88
CA CYS A 34 -13.21 1.38 14.51
C CYS A 34 -12.39 1.86 15.72
N SER A 35 -11.37 1.11 16.12
CA SER A 35 -10.47 1.52 17.23
C SER A 35 -9.59 2.74 16.88
N ASN A 36 -9.52 3.13 15.61
CA ASN A 36 -8.66 4.19 15.09
C ASN A 36 -7.16 4.05 15.41
N LYS A 37 -6.76 2.92 16.00
CA LYS A 37 -5.34 2.58 16.26
C LYS A 37 -4.78 1.88 15.03
N ILE A 38 -4.33 2.68 14.06
CA ILE A 38 -3.79 2.16 12.80
C ILE A 38 -2.48 1.41 13.05
N ILE A 39 -2.37 0.22 12.46
CA ILE A 39 -1.21 -0.65 12.57
C ILE A 39 -0.46 -0.77 11.24
N ALA A 40 0.76 -1.30 11.27
CA ALA A 40 1.48 -1.72 10.07
C ALA A 40 1.02 -3.14 9.69
N ALA A 41 -0.11 -3.23 8.98
CA ALA A 41 -0.69 -4.49 8.52
C ALA A 41 0.14 -5.10 7.38
N HIS A 42 0.30 -6.42 7.35
CA HIS A 42 0.99 -7.12 6.26
C HIS A 42 0.01 -7.45 5.13
N SER A 43 0.32 -7.06 3.90
CA SER A 43 -0.45 -7.49 2.72
C SER A 43 -0.13 -8.93 2.29
N ILE A 44 1.04 -9.43 2.66
CA ILE A 44 1.45 -10.84 2.48
C ILE A 44 1.67 -11.44 3.87
N GLN A 45 1.08 -12.58 4.13
CA GLN A 45 1.13 -13.25 5.42
C GLN A 45 2.57 -13.51 5.87
N ARG A 46 2.97 -12.86 6.98
CA ARG A 46 4.36 -12.92 7.46
C ARG A 46 4.75 -14.30 7.95
N GLY A 47 3.90 -14.91 8.79
CA GLY A 47 4.23 -16.14 9.52
C GLY A 47 4.31 -17.39 8.66
N LYS A 48 3.63 -17.43 7.54
CA LYS A 48 3.62 -18.59 6.63
C LYS A 48 4.35 -18.26 5.32
N ILE A 49 3.84 -17.29 4.55
CA ILE A 49 4.36 -17.02 3.20
C ILE A 49 5.73 -16.34 3.25
N LEU A 50 5.85 -15.18 3.92
CA LEU A 50 7.14 -14.49 3.95
C LEU A 50 8.22 -15.27 4.66
N SER A 51 7.90 -16.00 5.73
CA SER A 51 8.88 -16.81 6.43
C SER A 51 9.38 -18.00 5.61
N SER A 52 8.56 -18.55 4.70
CA SER A 52 8.97 -19.69 3.84
C SER A 52 9.92 -19.29 2.73
N ILE A 53 9.88 -18.03 2.27
CA ILE A 53 10.75 -17.50 1.20
C ILE A 53 11.89 -16.63 1.73
N ALA A 54 11.91 -16.38 3.05
CA ALA A 54 12.92 -15.51 3.65
C ALA A 54 14.25 -16.24 3.84
N GLU A 55 15.32 -15.57 3.48
CA GLU A 55 16.70 -15.96 3.80
C GLU A 55 17.21 -15.07 4.95
N SER A 56 17.55 -15.68 6.08
CA SER A 56 17.98 -14.96 7.30
C SER A 56 17.01 -13.85 7.73
N GLY A 57 15.70 -14.12 7.63
CA GLY A 57 14.64 -13.17 8.00
C GLY A 57 14.45 -11.99 7.04
N ARG A 58 14.98 -12.08 5.82
CA ARG A 58 14.88 -11.07 4.76
C ARG A 58 14.39 -11.68 3.47
N VAL A 59 13.73 -10.87 2.65
CA VAL A 59 13.29 -11.22 1.30
C VAL A 59 13.93 -10.29 0.28
N TYR A 60 14.17 -10.81 -0.92
CA TYR A 60 14.57 -10.01 -2.06
C TYR A 60 13.35 -9.55 -2.84
N TYR A 61 13.39 -8.33 -3.33
CA TYR A 61 12.38 -7.78 -4.20
C TYR A 61 13.00 -6.86 -5.24
N LEU A 62 12.29 -6.69 -6.35
CA LEU A 62 12.69 -5.76 -7.39
C LEU A 62 12.29 -4.33 -6.98
N GLY A 63 13.27 -3.47 -6.80
CA GLY A 63 13.06 -2.04 -6.56
C GLY A 63 13.53 -1.21 -7.75
N LEU A 64 13.25 0.09 -7.71
CA LEU A 64 13.76 1.07 -8.66
C LEU A 64 14.68 2.05 -7.93
N GLU A 65 15.78 2.39 -8.57
CA GLU A 65 16.69 3.46 -8.14
C GLU A 65 17.03 4.37 -9.30
N PRO A 66 17.38 5.65 -9.05
CA PRO A 66 17.89 6.51 -10.09
C PRO A 66 19.14 5.92 -10.73
N SER A 67 19.22 5.96 -12.06
CA SER A 67 20.44 5.63 -12.82
C SER A 67 21.61 6.51 -12.39
N ASP A 68 22.84 6.04 -12.63
CA ASP A 68 24.05 6.78 -12.22
C ASP A 68 24.15 8.17 -12.85
N ASP A 69 23.61 8.33 -14.05
CA ASP A 69 23.54 9.61 -14.77
C ASP A 69 22.29 10.45 -14.43
N MET A 70 21.43 9.97 -13.53
CA MET A 70 20.18 10.63 -13.13
C MET A 70 19.17 10.85 -14.28
N THR A 71 19.30 10.14 -15.40
CA THR A 71 18.40 10.29 -16.57
C THR A 71 17.19 9.37 -16.52
N GLY A 72 17.19 8.37 -15.63
CA GLY A 72 16.12 7.39 -15.54
C GLY A 72 16.08 6.63 -14.22
N LEU A 73 15.26 5.58 -14.21
CA LEU A 73 15.18 4.64 -13.10
C LEU A 73 15.62 3.24 -13.58
N GLU A 74 16.45 2.60 -12.80
CA GLU A 74 16.96 1.26 -13.06
C GLU A 74 16.40 0.25 -12.06
N PRO A 75 15.99 -0.94 -12.53
CA PRO A 75 15.56 -2.00 -11.64
C PRO A 75 16.74 -2.62 -10.90
N ILE A 76 16.66 -2.67 -9.59
CA ILE A 76 17.67 -3.32 -8.75
C ILE A 76 17.04 -4.31 -7.76
N PHE A 77 17.78 -5.35 -7.42
CA PHE A 77 17.38 -6.25 -6.34
C PHE A 77 17.70 -5.61 -4.98
N LYS A 78 16.63 -5.41 -4.20
CA LYS A 78 16.71 -4.90 -2.83
C LYS A 78 16.41 -6.00 -1.83
N LYS A 79 16.93 -5.87 -0.62
CA LYS A 79 16.73 -6.82 0.47
C LYS A 79 16.04 -6.11 1.64
N GLU A 80 14.87 -6.59 2.06
CA GLU A 80 14.10 -6.01 3.17
C GLU A 80 13.76 -7.08 4.20
N GLY A 81 13.70 -6.69 5.48
CA GLY A 81 13.29 -7.57 6.57
C GLY A 81 11.80 -7.91 6.49
N ILE A 82 11.42 -9.18 6.74
CA ILE A 82 10.02 -9.64 6.67
C ILE A 82 9.07 -8.91 7.64
N LYS A 83 9.59 -8.25 8.67
CA LYS A 83 8.77 -7.45 9.60
C LYS A 83 8.28 -6.13 8.97
N LYS A 84 8.96 -5.68 7.93
CA LYS A 84 8.70 -4.41 7.23
C LYS A 84 8.17 -4.63 5.82
N PHE A 85 8.65 -5.69 5.17
CA PHE A 85 8.25 -6.02 3.82
C PHE A 85 6.74 -6.22 3.72
N SER A 86 6.12 -5.67 2.70
CA SER A 86 4.68 -5.72 2.41
C SER A 86 3.76 -5.08 3.46
N THR A 87 4.26 -4.27 4.39
CA THR A 87 3.40 -3.58 5.37
C THR A 87 2.80 -2.30 4.80
N PHE A 88 1.60 -1.94 5.28
CA PHE A 88 0.92 -0.68 4.99
C PHE A 88 0.01 -0.26 6.15
N SER A 89 -0.32 1.02 6.24
CA SER A 89 -1.08 1.60 7.36
C SER A 89 -2.56 1.81 6.99
N GLY A 90 -3.20 0.76 6.47
CA GLY A 90 -4.56 0.77 5.92
C GLY A 90 -5.63 0.12 6.81
N PHE A 91 -5.27 -0.37 8.01
CA PHE A 91 -6.24 -0.96 8.94
C PHE A 91 -5.91 -0.62 10.39
N CYS A 92 -6.94 -0.55 11.23
CA CYS A 92 -6.76 -0.61 12.67
C CYS A 92 -6.58 -2.07 13.11
N GLY A 93 -5.99 -2.27 14.30
CA GLY A 93 -5.69 -3.62 14.77
C GLY A 93 -6.91 -4.54 14.92
N GLU A 94 -8.06 -3.99 15.30
CA GLU A 94 -9.31 -4.75 15.43
C GLU A 94 -9.83 -5.23 14.08
N HIS A 95 -9.92 -4.32 13.10
CA HIS A 95 -10.41 -4.66 11.77
C HIS A 95 -9.44 -5.58 11.01
N ASP A 96 -8.13 -5.34 11.10
CA ASP A 96 -7.13 -6.24 10.50
C ASP A 96 -7.31 -7.67 11.00
N LYS A 97 -7.39 -7.85 12.32
CA LYS A 97 -7.58 -9.16 12.93
C LYS A 97 -8.91 -9.80 12.53
N LYS A 98 -10.03 -9.05 12.60
CA LYS A 98 -11.38 -9.57 12.31
C LYS A 98 -11.51 -10.04 10.87
N ILE A 99 -11.06 -9.22 9.91
CA ILE A 99 -11.21 -9.46 8.48
C ILE A 99 -10.32 -10.61 8.00
N PHE A 100 -9.05 -10.60 8.42
CA PHE A 100 -8.05 -11.51 7.88
C PHE A 100 -7.87 -12.81 8.67
N LEU A 101 -8.61 -13.00 9.78
CA LEU A 101 -8.59 -14.24 10.57
C LEU A 101 -8.75 -15.52 9.73
N PRO A 102 -9.68 -15.61 8.74
CA PRO A 102 -9.84 -16.83 7.95
C PRO A 102 -8.64 -17.22 7.11
N ILE A 103 -7.75 -16.27 6.78
CA ILE A 103 -6.54 -16.55 6.00
C ILE A 103 -5.28 -16.55 6.88
N GLU A 104 -5.31 -15.98 8.09
CA GLU A 104 -4.16 -15.99 9.00
C GLU A 104 -4.05 -17.32 9.77
N ASP A 105 -5.15 -17.81 10.30
CA ASP A 105 -5.15 -18.96 11.21
C ASP A 105 -5.38 -20.30 10.49
N LYS A 106 -6.08 -20.29 9.35
CA LYS A 106 -6.38 -21.50 8.57
C LYS A 106 -5.34 -21.73 7.45
N PRO A 107 -5.07 -22.99 7.08
CA PRO A 107 -4.36 -23.29 5.85
C PRO A 107 -5.20 -22.82 4.64
N PHE A 108 -4.52 -22.58 3.51
CA PHE A 108 -5.21 -22.23 2.27
C PHE A 108 -5.94 -23.49 1.74
N ASP A 109 -7.25 -23.39 1.61
CA ASP A 109 -8.13 -24.46 1.12
C ASP A 109 -8.84 -24.10 -0.21
N GLY A 110 -8.64 -22.87 -0.70
CA GLY A 110 -9.20 -22.41 -1.96
C GLY A 110 -10.70 -22.10 -1.91
N THR A 111 -11.27 -21.94 -0.73
CA THR A 111 -12.68 -21.53 -0.59
C THR A 111 -12.91 -20.13 -1.15
N ASN A 112 -14.13 -19.85 -1.62
CA ASN A 112 -14.50 -18.51 -2.10
C ASN A 112 -14.29 -17.44 -1.02
N GLU A 113 -14.54 -17.76 0.25
CA GLU A 113 -14.28 -16.86 1.36
C GLU A 113 -12.81 -16.46 1.41
N GLN A 114 -11.88 -17.42 1.42
CA GLN A 114 -10.44 -17.13 1.45
C GLN A 114 -9.98 -16.37 0.22
N MET A 115 -10.44 -16.78 -0.97
CA MET A 115 -10.08 -16.10 -2.23
C MET A 115 -10.51 -14.64 -2.22
N ASN A 116 -11.74 -14.36 -1.76
CA ASN A 116 -12.25 -12.98 -1.64
C ASN A 116 -11.45 -12.16 -0.62
N ILE A 117 -11.08 -12.74 0.52
CA ILE A 117 -10.29 -12.06 1.55
C ILE A 117 -8.87 -11.76 1.03
N TYR A 118 -8.22 -12.68 0.31
CA TYR A 118 -6.93 -12.41 -0.33
C TYR A 118 -7.02 -11.29 -1.37
N ALA A 119 -8.05 -11.32 -2.22
CA ALA A 119 -8.28 -10.28 -3.22
C ALA A 119 -8.55 -8.93 -2.55
N TYR A 120 -9.37 -8.89 -1.51
CA TYR A 120 -9.64 -7.68 -0.72
C TYR A 120 -8.36 -7.11 -0.11
N ARG A 121 -7.51 -7.96 0.51
CA ARG A 121 -6.23 -7.54 1.08
C ARG A 121 -5.30 -6.94 0.04
N ALA A 122 -5.19 -7.55 -1.14
CA ALA A 122 -4.37 -7.04 -2.24
C ALA A 122 -4.89 -5.70 -2.76
N THR A 123 -6.20 -5.60 -2.99
CA THR A 123 -6.84 -4.37 -3.50
C THR A 123 -6.72 -3.22 -2.51
N THR A 124 -6.93 -3.46 -1.21
CA THR A 124 -6.77 -2.42 -0.20
C THR A 124 -5.33 -1.95 -0.04
N LYS A 125 -4.35 -2.84 -0.23
CA LYS A 125 -2.93 -2.45 -0.28
C LYS A 125 -2.64 -1.52 -1.46
N GLU A 126 -3.16 -1.85 -2.65
CA GLU A 126 -3.00 -0.99 -3.84
C GLU A 126 -3.73 0.34 -3.69
N LEU A 127 -4.96 0.33 -3.18
CA LEU A 127 -5.69 1.56 -2.87
C LEU A 127 -4.90 2.46 -1.93
N HIS A 128 -4.35 1.91 -0.85
CA HIS A 128 -3.53 2.66 0.10
C HIS A 128 -2.29 3.27 -0.57
N ALA A 129 -1.58 2.50 -1.42
CA ALA A 129 -0.41 2.98 -2.15
C ALA A 129 -0.77 4.14 -3.12
N ASN A 130 -1.94 4.05 -3.77
CA ASN A 130 -2.44 5.13 -4.62
C ASN A 130 -2.78 6.39 -3.82
N LEU A 131 -3.40 6.26 -2.65
CA LEU A 131 -3.67 7.40 -1.75
C LEU A 131 -2.38 8.11 -1.31
N GLU A 132 -1.34 7.35 -0.94
CA GLU A 132 -0.03 7.91 -0.62
C GLU A 132 0.63 8.58 -1.83
N SER A 133 0.50 7.99 -3.02
CA SER A 133 1.01 8.58 -4.28
C SER A 133 0.29 9.89 -4.62
N CYS A 134 -1.02 9.94 -4.47
CA CYS A 134 -1.80 11.17 -4.66
C CYS A 134 -1.37 12.27 -3.67
N GLN A 135 -1.16 11.91 -2.40
CA GLN A 135 -0.67 12.87 -1.40
C GLN A 135 0.76 13.34 -1.71
N LEU A 136 1.63 12.45 -2.17
CA LEU A 136 2.99 12.79 -2.60
C LEU A 136 2.97 13.78 -3.77
N ILE A 137 2.19 13.50 -4.81
CA ILE A 137 2.03 14.38 -5.97
C ILE A 137 1.49 15.74 -5.54
N LYS A 138 0.46 15.76 -4.67
CA LYS A 138 -0.11 17.00 -4.13
C LYS A 138 0.94 17.82 -3.38
N ASN A 139 1.77 17.18 -2.56
CA ASN A 139 2.85 17.85 -1.83
C ASN A 139 3.93 18.41 -2.77
N LEU A 140 4.27 17.67 -3.83
CA LEU A 140 5.24 18.09 -4.83
C LEU A 140 4.71 19.24 -5.71
N LEU A 141 3.47 19.18 -6.15
CA LEU A 141 2.83 20.21 -6.98
C LEU A 141 2.56 21.51 -6.20
N GLY A 142 2.35 21.44 -4.88
CA GLY A 142 2.25 22.62 -4.03
C GLY A 142 3.53 23.48 -4.00
N PHE A 143 4.66 22.93 -4.49
CA PHE A 143 5.91 23.67 -4.71
C PHE A 143 6.03 24.31 -6.11
N PHE A 144 5.15 23.94 -7.07
CA PHE A 144 5.18 24.53 -8.41
C PHE A 144 4.05 25.59 -8.52
N PRO A 145 4.36 26.79 -9.04
CA PRO A 145 3.32 27.76 -9.33
C PRO A 145 2.32 27.17 -10.34
N PHE A 146 1.08 27.44 -10.11
CA PHE A 146 -0.17 26.80 -10.57
C PHE A 146 -0.46 26.84 -12.10
N ASP A 147 0.52 26.80 -13.00
CA ASP A 147 0.30 26.95 -14.45
C ASP A 147 0.38 25.68 -15.30
N LEU A 148 0.62 24.53 -14.70
CA LEU A 148 0.67 23.24 -15.43
C LEU A 148 -0.47 22.31 -15.02
N GLY A 149 -1.70 22.70 -15.41
CA GLY A 149 -2.70 21.73 -15.83
C GLY A 149 -3.57 21.08 -14.76
N ILE A 150 -4.59 21.79 -14.32
CA ILE A 150 -5.86 21.24 -13.77
C ILE A 150 -6.26 19.87 -14.41
N PRO A 151 -6.06 19.59 -15.74
CA PRO A 151 -6.41 18.31 -16.34
C PRO A 151 -5.68 17.09 -15.78
N PHE A 152 -4.39 17.19 -15.47
CA PHE A 152 -3.63 16.05 -14.98
C PHE A 152 -3.99 15.69 -13.52
N PHE A 153 -4.22 16.69 -12.69
CA PHE A 153 -4.66 16.50 -11.30
C PHE A 153 -6.07 15.90 -11.24
N LEU A 154 -6.99 16.38 -12.09
CA LEU A 154 -8.32 15.82 -12.22
C LEU A 154 -8.28 14.38 -12.74
N LEU A 155 -7.41 14.06 -13.69
CA LEU A 155 -7.23 12.70 -14.20
C LEU A 155 -6.75 11.73 -13.10
N VAL A 156 -5.79 12.16 -12.27
CA VAL A 156 -5.30 11.33 -11.14
C VAL A 156 -6.40 11.15 -10.09
N ILE A 157 -7.16 12.20 -9.79
CA ILE A 157 -8.32 12.12 -8.88
C ILE A 157 -9.42 11.24 -9.48
N GLU A 158 -9.73 11.36 -10.77
CA GLU A 158 -10.72 10.51 -11.44
C GLU A 158 -10.30 9.04 -11.44
N ILE A 159 -9.04 8.73 -11.70
CA ILE A 159 -8.52 7.36 -11.61
C ILE A 159 -8.65 6.82 -10.18
N CYS A 160 -8.30 7.61 -9.16
CA CYS A 160 -8.48 7.23 -7.76
C CYS A 160 -9.96 7.05 -7.39
N LEU A 161 -10.84 7.94 -7.86
CA LEU A 161 -12.28 7.87 -7.62
C LEU A 161 -12.95 6.72 -8.39
N CYS A 162 -12.51 6.42 -9.62
CA CYS A 162 -12.96 5.24 -10.36
C CYS A 162 -12.58 3.95 -9.64
N PHE A 163 -11.36 3.87 -9.09
CA PHE A 163 -10.92 2.72 -8.30
C PHE A 163 -11.77 2.57 -7.03
N LEU A 164 -12.03 3.67 -6.33
CA LEU A 164 -12.87 3.70 -5.13
C LEU A 164 -14.34 3.32 -5.42
N ASN A 165 -14.90 3.84 -6.51
CA ASN A 165 -16.33 3.65 -6.82
C ASN A 165 -16.63 2.34 -7.53
N PHE A 166 -15.67 1.76 -8.26
CA PHE A 166 -15.93 0.59 -9.10
C PHE A 166 -15.50 -0.74 -8.44
N LEU A 167 -14.34 -0.77 -7.78
CA LEU A 167 -13.83 -2.01 -7.17
C LEU A 167 -14.29 -2.22 -5.74
N PHE A 168 -14.43 -1.16 -4.97
CA PHE A 168 -14.77 -1.27 -3.54
C PHE A 168 -16.18 -1.82 -3.29
N PRO A 169 -17.26 -1.36 -3.96
CA PRO A 169 -18.59 -1.92 -3.81
C PRO A 169 -18.70 -3.37 -4.30
N PHE A 170 -17.94 -3.72 -5.37
CA PHE A 170 -17.94 -5.07 -5.92
C PHE A 170 -17.37 -6.08 -4.92
N PHE A 171 -16.26 -5.77 -4.25
CA PHE A 171 -15.69 -6.65 -3.22
C PHE A 171 -16.54 -6.67 -1.95
N TYR A 172 -17.14 -5.54 -1.59
CA TYR A 172 -18.02 -5.46 -0.42
C TYR A 172 -19.26 -6.37 -0.56
N SER A 173 -19.90 -6.36 -1.73
CA SER A 173 -21.06 -7.21 -2.00
C SER A 173 -20.73 -8.71 -2.00
N GLN A 174 -19.50 -9.11 -2.34
CA GLN A 174 -19.06 -10.51 -2.42
C GLN A 174 -18.57 -11.07 -1.06
N LEU A 175 -18.23 -10.20 -0.10
CA LEU A 175 -17.79 -10.63 1.24
C LEU A 175 -18.93 -10.87 2.22
N PHE A 176 -20.13 -10.33 1.94
CA PHE A 176 -21.28 -10.33 2.86
C PHE A 176 -22.54 -11.02 2.29
N PHE A 177 -22.46 -11.60 1.11
CA PHE A 177 -23.44 -12.51 0.50
C PHE A 177 -22.76 -13.84 0.16
#